data_065c2ae6aadc0c75f0e512cb2ec98914
#
_entry.id   065c2ae6aadc0c75f0e512cb2ec98914
#
_cell.length_a   1.000
_cell.length_b   1.000
_cell.length_c   1.000
_cell.angle_alpha   90.00
_cell.angle_beta   90.00
_cell.angle_gamma   90.00
#
_symmetry.space_group_name_H-M   'P 1'
#
loop_
_entity.id
_entity.type
_entity.pdbx_description
1 polymer ?
#
loop_
_entity_poly.entity_id
_entity_poly.type
_entity_poly.pdbx_seq_one_letter_code
_entity_poly.pdbx_strand_id
1 'polypeptide(L)'
;IIFLMEHEGEIVGQISLGAIYPGPMRTGIIGYWIDEDHAGRGLTPLAVAMLADWALLDPTGPQLHRLEIDIVPENERSRRVVQKVGAKYEGVRRQYMYVHGEWRDHE
;
A
#
# COMPACT_ATOMS: atom_id res chain seq x y z
N ILE A 1 -3.60 -5.87 -9.60
CA ILE A 1 -3.95 -4.64 -10.32
C ILE A 1 -2.88 -3.58 -10.02
N ILE A 2 -2.37 -2.97 -11.07
CA ILE A 2 -1.30 -1.98 -10.98
C ILE A 2 -1.79 -0.67 -11.55
N PHE A 3 -1.60 0.41 -10.80
CA PHE A 3 -1.89 1.77 -11.24
C PHE A 3 -0.61 2.60 -11.23
N LEU A 4 -0.51 3.54 -12.15
CA LEU A 4 0.59 4.49 -12.17
C LEU A 4 0.17 5.78 -11.46
N MET A 5 1.10 6.36 -10.71
CA MET A 5 0.90 7.68 -10.12
C MET A 5 1.42 8.72 -11.10
N GLU A 6 0.53 9.61 -11.50
CA GLU A 6 0.87 10.72 -12.40
C GLU A 6 0.70 12.05 -11.66
N HIS A 7 1.69 12.92 -11.80
CA HIS A 7 1.67 14.25 -11.21
C HIS A 7 2.23 15.25 -12.20
N GLU A 8 1.45 16.27 -12.53
CA GLU A 8 1.84 17.31 -13.49
C GLU A 8 2.33 16.75 -14.82
N GLY A 9 1.68 15.71 -15.33
CA GLY A 9 1.99 15.08 -16.60
C GLY A 9 3.15 14.10 -16.57
N GLU A 10 3.75 13.83 -15.41
CA GLU A 10 4.84 12.89 -15.25
C GLU A 10 4.42 11.68 -14.43
N ILE A 11 4.93 10.50 -14.80
CA ILE A 11 4.75 9.29 -14.01
C ILE A 11 5.80 9.31 -12.91
N VAL A 12 5.35 9.39 -11.65
CA VAL A 12 6.23 9.55 -10.49
C VAL A 12 6.28 8.34 -9.58
N GLY A 13 5.43 7.36 -9.81
CA GLY A 13 5.40 6.16 -8.98
C GLY A 13 4.37 5.16 -9.43
N GLN A 14 4.19 4.13 -8.61
CA GLN A 14 3.27 3.03 -8.88
C GLN A 14 2.60 2.63 -7.58
N ILE A 15 1.33 2.25 -7.67
CA ILE A 15 0.59 1.68 -6.57
C ILE A 15 -0.13 0.44 -7.07
N SER A 16 -0.14 -0.61 -6.27
CA SER A 16 -0.75 -1.88 -6.66
C SER A 16 -1.67 -2.42 -5.58
N LEU A 17 -2.65 -3.18 -6.04
CA LEU A 17 -3.52 -3.97 -5.18
C LEU A 17 -3.35 -5.42 -5.61
N GLY A 18 -2.76 -6.23 -4.74
CA GLY A 18 -2.47 -7.64 -5.01
C GLY A 18 -2.94 -8.55 -3.91
N ALA A 19 -2.63 -9.84 -4.03
CA ALA A 19 -3.00 -10.87 -3.07
C ALA A 19 -4.48 -10.76 -2.67
N ILE A 20 -5.35 -10.57 -3.68
CA ILE A 20 -6.78 -10.40 -3.43
C ILE A 20 -7.40 -11.75 -3.13
N TYR A 21 -7.96 -11.89 -1.95
CA TYR A 21 -8.68 -13.09 -1.52
C TYR A 21 -10.17 -12.80 -1.49
N PRO A 22 -10.95 -13.32 -2.45
CA PRO A 22 -12.42 -13.24 -2.39
C PRO A 22 -12.95 -14.20 -1.32
N GLY A 23 -14.24 -14.24 -1.11
CA GLY A 23 -14.85 -15.12 -0.12
C GLY A 23 -14.82 -14.50 1.28
N PRO A 24 -14.64 -15.29 2.34
CA PRO A 24 -14.82 -14.78 3.70
C PRO A 24 -13.86 -13.67 4.11
N MET A 25 -12.64 -13.65 3.58
CA MET A 25 -11.64 -12.67 3.95
C MET A 25 -11.83 -11.33 3.26
N ARG A 26 -12.11 -11.34 1.97
CA ARG A 26 -12.26 -10.13 1.15
C ARG A 26 -11.15 -9.12 1.39
N THR A 27 -9.90 -9.58 1.31
CA THR A 27 -8.73 -8.77 1.62
C THR A 27 -7.88 -8.54 0.38
N GLY A 28 -7.07 -7.50 0.43
CA GLY A 28 -6.04 -7.24 -0.54
C GLY A 28 -4.86 -6.53 0.09
N ILE A 29 -3.71 -6.60 -0.55
CA ILE A 29 -2.48 -5.99 -0.07
C ILE A 29 -2.09 -4.84 -1.00
N ILE A 30 -1.86 -3.68 -0.42
CA ILE A 30 -1.40 -2.49 -1.15
C ILE A 30 0.12 -2.43 -1.11
N GLY A 31 0.73 -2.32 -2.29
CA GLY A 31 2.15 -2.02 -2.44
C GLY A 31 2.34 -0.73 -3.22
N TYR A 32 3.45 -0.04 -2.98
CA TYR A 32 3.72 1.22 -3.67
C TYR A 32 5.20 1.56 -3.68
N TRP A 33 5.57 2.38 -4.67
CA TRP A 33 6.84 3.08 -4.65
C TRP A 33 6.66 4.45 -5.32
N ILE A 34 7.51 5.38 -4.99
CA ILE A 34 7.52 6.72 -5.57
C ILE A 34 8.96 7.14 -5.85
N ASP A 35 9.15 7.91 -6.91
CA ASP A 35 10.39 8.57 -7.27
C ASP A 35 10.87 9.42 -6.09
N GLU A 36 12.17 9.35 -5.77
CA GLU A 36 12.78 10.09 -4.67
C GLU A 36 12.51 11.60 -4.75
N ASP A 37 12.55 12.15 -5.95
CA ASP A 37 12.33 13.59 -6.15
C ASP A 37 10.92 14.05 -5.81
N HIS A 38 9.97 13.11 -5.75
CA HIS A 38 8.57 13.39 -5.46
C HIS A 38 8.13 12.88 -4.09
N ALA A 39 9.03 12.23 -3.35
CA ALA A 39 8.73 11.72 -2.02
C ALA A 39 8.55 12.87 -1.01
N GLY A 40 7.74 12.65 0.00
CA GLY A 40 7.50 13.62 1.07
C GLY A 40 6.55 14.76 0.70
N ARG A 41 5.91 14.70 -0.45
CA ARG A 41 4.95 15.75 -0.91
C ARG A 41 3.50 15.37 -0.69
N GLY A 42 3.22 14.28 0.00
CA GLY A 42 1.85 13.83 0.25
C GLY A 42 1.21 13.08 -0.91
N LEU A 43 1.96 12.78 -1.98
CA LEU A 43 1.42 12.08 -3.16
C LEU A 43 1.10 10.61 -2.86
N THR A 44 2.00 9.90 -2.18
CA THR A 44 1.76 8.49 -1.84
C THR A 44 0.59 8.32 -0.87
N PRO A 45 0.48 9.08 0.22
CA PRO A 45 -0.73 9.00 1.06
C PRO A 45 -2.02 9.28 0.30
N LEU A 46 -2.02 10.25 -0.61
CA LEU A 46 -3.18 10.54 -1.43
C LEU A 46 -3.53 9.36 -2.34
N ALA A 47 -2.54 8.77 -3.01
CA ALA A 47 -2.74 7.61 -3.88
C ALA A 47 -3.29 6.41 -3.08
N VAL A 48 -2.76 6.15 -1.89
CA VAL A 48 -3.26 5.09 -1.01
C VAL A 48 -4.71 5.34 -0.63
N ALA A 49 -5.06 6.56 -0.26
CA ALA A 49 -6.44 6.91 0.10
C ALA A 49 -7.39 6.72 -1.08
N MET A 50 -6.99 7.15 -2.27
CA MET A 50 -7.81 6.98 -3.48
C MET A 50 -8.02 5.51 -3.81
N LEU A 51 -6.96 4.70 -3.75
CA LEU A 51 -7.06 3.26 -4.00
C LEU A 51 -7.94 2.58 -2.96
N ALA A 52 -7.78 2.94 -1.69
CA ALA A 52 -8.58 2.38 -0.59
C ALA A 52 -10.07 2.68 -0.79
N ASP A 53 -10.42 3.92 -1.13
CA ASP A 53 -11.81 4.28 -1.38
C ASP A 53 -12.40 3.47 -2.53
N TRP A 54 -11.67 3.33 -3.62
CA TRP A 54 -12.12 2.53 -4.76
C TRP A 54 -12.26 1.05 -4.38
N ALA A 55 -11.28 0.49 -3.69
CA ALA A 55 -11.25 -0.94 -3.37
C ALA A 55 -12.31 -1.34 -2.33
N LEU A 56 -12.61 -0.47 -1.39
CA LEU A 56 -13.54 -0.76 -0.29
C LEU A 56 -14.97 -0.30 -0.57
N LEU A 57 -15.14 0.84 -1.21
CA LEU A 57 -16.43 1.54 -1.26
C LEU A 57 -17.06 1.64 -2.64
N ASP A 58 -16.26 1.70 -3.70
CA ASP A 58 -16.78 1.95 -5.04
C ASP A 58 -17.46 0.69 -5.61
N PRO A 59 -18.71 0.81 -6.07
CA PRO A 59 -19.40 -0.34 -6.68
C PRO A 59 -18.72 -0.90 -7.93
N THR A 60 -17.89 -0.12 -8.62
CA THR A 60 -17.13 -0.57 -9.79
C THR A 60 -15.82 -1.29 -9.41
N GLY A 61 -15.42 -1.20 -8.15
CA GLY A 61 -14.21 -1.84 -7.64
C GLY A 61 -14.49 -3.23 -7.06
N PRO A 62 -13.48 -3.86 -6.48
CA PRO A 62 -13.58 -5.22 -5.95
C PRO A 62 -14.42 -5.35 -4.68
N GLN A 63 -14.82 -4.26 -4.07
CA GLN A 63 -15.65 -4.23 -2.86
C GLN A 63 -15.06 -5.09 -1.73
N LEU A 64 -13.80 -4.86 -1.43
CA LEU A 64 -13.11 -5.58 -0.36
C LEU A 64 -13.56 -5.10 1.01
N HIS A 65 -13.38 -5.94 2.02
CA HIS A 65 -13.66 -5.61 3.40
C HIS A 65 -12.44 -5.03 4.12
N ARG A 66 -11.25 -5.46 3.71
CA ARG A 66 -10.00 -5.15 4.41
C ARG A 66 -8.85 -4.93 3.43
N LEU A 67 -8.03 -3.95 3.73
CA LEU A 67 -6.76 -3.71 3.03
C LEU A 67 -5.61 -3.78 4.00
N GLU A 68 -4.49 -4.37 3.56
CA GLU A 68 -3.26 -4.45 4.33
C GLU A 68 -2.14 -3.69 3.62
N ILE A 69 -1.25 -3.13 4.40
CA ILE A 69 0.02 -2.57 3.93
C ILE A 69 1.10 -3.19 4.79
N ASP A 70 1.95 -4.02 4.17
CA ASP A 70 3.00 -4.74 4.88
C ASP A 70 4.32 -4.01 4.72
N ILE A 71 4.96 -3.66 5.83
CA ILE A 71 6.11 -2.75 5.86
C ILE A 71 7.26 -3.40 6.62
N VAL A 72 8.46 -3.37 6.03
CA VAL A 72 9.68 -3.69 6.77
C VAL A 72 9.83 -2.67 7.90
N PRO A 73 10.06 -3.09 9.18
CA PRO A 73 10.03 -2.18 10.30
C PRO A 73 10.96 -0.97 10.22
N GLU A 74 12.08 -1.11 9.52
CA GLU A 74 13.06 -0.03 9.35
C GLU A 74 12.64 1.00 8.30
N ASN A 75 11.57 0.75 7.54
CA ASN A 75 11.11 1.65 6.49
C ASN A 75 10.30 2.82 7.07
N GLU A 76 11.01 3.83 7.55
CA GLU A 76 10.43 5.02 8.16
C GLU A 76 9.50 5.79 7.21
N ARG A 77 9.88 5.85 5.93
CA ARG A 77 9.09 6.57 4.92
C ARG A 77 7.72 5.94 4.76
N SER A 78 7.67 4.62 4.66
CA SER A 78 6.42 3.89 4.52
C SER A 78 5.57 3.96 5.79
N ARG A 79 6.20 3.94 6.95
CA ARG A 79 5.50 4.12 8.23
C ARG A 79 4.79 5.47 8.30
N ARG A 80 5.43 6.54 7.80
CA ARG A 80 4.78 7.85 7.73
C ARG A 80 3.57 7.87 6.80
N VAL A 81 3.65 7.15 5.68
CA VAL A 81 2.52 7.03 4.76
C VAL A 81 1.31 6.42 5.45
N VAL A 82 1.49 5.26 6.10
CA VAL A 82 0.38 4.55 6.74
C VAL A 82 -0.20 5.34 7.91
N GLN A 83 0.62 6.09 8.63
CA GLN A 83 0.14 6.97 9.69
C GLN A 83 -0.76 8.08 9.14
N LYS A 84 -0.38 8.68 8.03
CA LYS A 84 -1.15 9.75 7.39
C LYS A 84 -2.52 9.28 6.88
N VAL A 85 -2.60 8.06 6.40
CA VAL A 85 -3.90 7.51 5.92
C VAL A 85 -4.73 6.91 7.05
N GLY A 86 -4.20 6.85 8.26
CA GLY A 86 -4.94 6.35 9.42
C GLY A 86 -5.02 4.84 9.53
N ALA A 87 -4.08 4.12 8.91
CA ALA A 87 -4.02 2.67 9.04
C ALA A 87 -3.69 2.25 10.48
N LYS A 88 -4.28 1.15 10.92
CA LYS A 88 -4.03 0.62 12.26
C LYS A 88 -2.87 -0.37 12.25
N TYR A 89 -1.97 -0.20 13.19
CA TYR A 89 -0.90 -1.15 13.44
C TYR A 89 -1.48 -2.43 14.05
N GLU A 90 -1.16 -3.59 13.47
CA GLU A 90 -1.68 -4.87 13.93
C GLU A 90 -0.61 -5.83 14.47
N GLY A 91 0.64 -5.48 14.35
CA GLY A 91 1.73 -6.29 14.87
C GLY A 91 2.79 -6.60 13.83
N VAL A 92 3.72 -7.46 14.22
CA VAL A 92 4.85 -7.87 13.39
C VAL A 92 4.65 -9.32 12.96
N ARG A 93 4.76 -9.57 11.66
CA ARG A 93 4.85 -10.93 11.10
C ARG A 93 6.31 -11.23 10.88
N ARG A 94 6.84 -12.17 11.63
CA ARG A 94 8.26 -12.51 11.57
C ARG A 94 8.59 -13.30 10.33
N GLN A 95 9.71 -12.93 9.67
CA GLN A 95 10.24 -13.60 8.48
C GLN A 95 9.15 -13.84 7.43
N TYR A 96 8.39 -12.80 7.15
CA TYR A 96 7.15 -12.89 6.38
C TYR A 96 7.38 -12.92 4.87
N MET A 97 8.33 -12.12 4.39
CA MET A 97 8.65 -12.04 2.97
C MET A 97 10.15 -12.09 2.72
N TYR A 98 10.53 -12.70 1.60
CA TYR A 98 11.90 -12.75 1.13
C TYR A 98 12.20 -11.47 0.34
N VAL A 99 13.07 -10.63 0.89
CA VAL A 99 13.37 -9.31 0.32
C VAL A 99 14.89 -9.10 0.30
N HIS A 100 15.41 -8.79 -0.88
CA HIS A 100 16.84 -8.52 -1.06
C HIS A 100 17.76 -9.59 -0.43
N GLY A 101 17.46 -10.86 -0.71
CA GLY A 101 18.32 -11.96 -0.31
C GLY A 101 18.11 -12.47 1.10
N GLU A 102 17.15 -11.98 1.84
CA GLU A 102 16.88 -12.47 3.20
C GLU A 102 15.40 -12.42 3.57
N TRP A 103 15.01 -13.24 4.50
CA TRP A 103 13.68 -13.23 5.07
C TRP A 103 13.55 -12.06 6.04
N ARG A 104 12.55 -11.23 5.86
CA ARG A 104 12.37 -9.99 6.62
C ARG A 104 11.05 -9.99 7.37
N ASP A 105 11.09 -9.41 8.58
CA ASP A 105 9.89 -9.11 9.34
C ASP A 105 9.10 -8.00 8.63
N HIS A 106 7.78 -8.04 8.77
CA HIS A 106 6.87 -6.99 8.27
C HIS A 106 5.85 -6.65 9.34
N GLU A 107 5.58 -5.38 9.44
CA GLU A 107 4.49 -4.88 10.30
C GLU A 107 3.34 -4.31 9.48
#